data_31f44e349998354c114b791b58005988
#
_entry.id   31f44e349998354c114b791b58005988
#
_cell.length_a   1.000
_cell.length_b   1.000
_cell.length_c   1.000
_cell.angle_alpha   90.00
_cell.angle_beta   90.00
_cell.angle_gamma   90.00
#
_symmetry.space_group_name_H-M   'P 1'
#
loop_
_entity.id
_entity.type
_entity.pdbx_description
1 polymer ?
#
loop_
_entity_poly.entity_id
_entity_poly.type
_entity_poly.pdbx_seq_one_letter_code
_entity_poly.pdbx_strand_id
1 'polypeptide(L)'
;MVLASTTPIFAFFITWGITRHEPATLLKLAGAILGLAGTAVIIGLDALGGLGGNILAEIVILLATISFACATIFGLRLSDYDPMVVAAGSLVYGGIVLLPFALLIDHPWTLRPTADAVAATVAMGIFSSALGLMLFYMCLTRLGTLTTNAQGYLRIPIGVGLSVVLLGESVPSNLALGLLLVMAGVAAMTIPKDAYRRWIGR
;
A
#
# COMPACT_ATOMS: atom_id res chain seq x y z
N MET A 1 -2.81 11.07 -2.16
CA MET A 1 -2.52 9.73 -2.75
C MET A 1 -1.04 9.55 -3.08
N VAL A 2 -0.36 10.51 -3.77
CA VAL A 2 1.07 10.40 -4.14
C VAL A 2 1.96 10.12 -2.92
N LEU A 3 1.79 10.86 -1.81
CA LEU A 3 2.57 10.66 -0.58
C LEU A 3 2.41 9.25 0.02
N ALA A 4 1.22 8.68 -0.04
CA ALA A 4 1.00 7.30 0.42
C ALA A 4 1.68 6.25 -0.47
N SER A 5 1.92 6.56 -1.74
CA SER A 5 2.65 5.68 -2.67
C SER A 5 4.16 5.67 -2.44
N THR A 6 4.68 6.48 -1.51
CA THR A 6 6.10 6.44 -1.10
C THR A 6 6.42 5.29 -0.13
N THR A 7 5.42 4.54 0.34
CA THR A 7 5.61 3.40 1.27
C THR A 7 6.70 2.42 0.83
N PRO A 8 6.78 1.95 -0.42
CA PRO A 8 7.83 1.02 -0.84
C PRO A 8 9.24 1.62 -0.76
N ILE A 9 9.37 2.94 -0.93
CA ILE A 9 10.65 3.64 -0.81
C ILE A 9 11.10 3.64 0.66
N PHE A 10 10.21 3.99 1.59
CA PHE A 10 10.53 3.92 3.01
C PHE A 10 10.80 2.49 3.46
N ALA A 11 10.00 1.51 3.02
CA ALA A 11 10.25 0.11 3.28
C ALA A 11 11.64 -0.34 2.77
N PHE A 12 12.05 0.13 1.58
CA PHE A 12 13.37 -0.14 1.04
C PHE A 12 14.49 0.39 1.96
N PHE A 13 14.45 1.68 2.33
CA PHE A 13 15.47 2.27 3.19
C PHE A 13 15.54 1.65 4.58
N ILE A 14 14.38 1.37 5.19
CA ILE A 14 14.32 0.74 6.50
C ILE A 14 14.83 -0.71 6.43
N THR A 15 14.46 -1.47 5.40
CA THR A 15 14.95 -2.84 5.21
C THR A 15 16.46 -2.85 4.94
N TRP A 16 16.96 -1.93 4.13
CA TRP A 16 18.39 -1.80 3.84
C TRP A 16 19.21 -1.40 5.07
N GLY A 17 18.71 -0.46 5.87
CA GLY A 17 19.43 0.09 7.03
C GLY A 17 19.33 -0.77 8.30
N ILE A 18 18.16 -1.33 8.59
CA ILE A 18 17.86 -1.95 9.89
C ILE A 18 17.87 -3.48 9.81
N THR A 19 17.17 -4.08 8.86
CA THR A 19 16.91 -5.52 8.89
C THR A 19 17.92 -6.34 8.12
N ARG A 20 18.46 -5.84 7.01
CA ARG A 20 19.42 -6.54 6.11
C ARG A 20 19.01 -7.97 5.71
N HIS A 21 17.81 -8.40 6.09
CA HIS A 21 17.32 -9.77 5.84
C HIS A 21 16.82 -9.96 4.41
N GLU A 22 16.33 -8.90 3.78
CA GLU A 22 15.96 -8.94 2.38
C GLU A 22 17.03 -8.28 1.50
N PRO A 23 17.29 -8.83 0.31
CA PRO A 23 18.18 -8.19 -0.63
C PRO A 23 17.57 -6.89 -1.17
N ALA A 24 17.96 -5.77 -0.60
CA ALA A 24 17.67 -4.45 -1.12
C ALA A 24 18.57 -4.21 -2.35
N THR A 25 18.10 -4.58 -3.53
CA THR A 25 18.83 -4.39 -4.79
C THR A 25 18.49 -3.04 -5.42
N LEU A 26 19.44 -2.47 -6.16
CA LEU A 26 19.21 -1.24 -6.93
C LEU A 26 18.02 -1.37 -7.89
N LEU A 27 17.76 -2.58 -8.41
CA LEU A 27 16.60 -2.85 -9.26
C LEU A 27 15.28 -2.64 -8.51
N LYS A 28 15.18 -3.08 -7.24
CA LYS A 28 13.99 -2.86 -6.42
C LYS A 28 13.79 -1.37 -6.09
N LEU A 29 14.90 -0.63 -5.85
CA LEU A 29 14.83 0.82 -5.67
C LEU A 29 14.37 1.53 -6.94
N ALA A 30 14.95 1.18 -8.08
CA ALA A 30 14.54 1.71 -9.38
C ALA A 30 13.06 1.41 -9.66
N GLY A 31 12.60 0.20 -9.34
CA GLY A 31 11.20 -0.20 -9.43
C GLY A 31 10.28 0.65 -8.55
N ALA A 32 10.69 0.94 -7.31
CA ALA A 32 9.93 1.79 -6.41
C ALA A 32 9.84 3.24 -6.93
N ILE A 33 10.93 3.78 -7.46
CA ILE A 33 10.96 5.12 -8.06
C ILE A 33 10.09 5.17 -9.33
N LEU A 34 10.16 4.15 -10.20
CA LEU A 34 9.31 4.05 -11.39
C LEU A 34 7.83 3.96 -11.02
N GLY A 35 7.47 3.17 -10.02
CA GLY A 35 6.11 3.06 -9.50
C GLY A 35 5.59 4.39 -8.96
N LEU A 36 6.43 5.13 -8.22
CA LEU A 36 6.08 6.45 -7.72
C LEU A 36 5.91 7.47 -8.86
N ALA A 37 6.83 7.47 -9.83
CA ALA A 37 6.74 8.35 -11.00
C ALA A 37 5.47 8.04 -11.82
N GLY A 38 5.16 6.77 -12.05
CA GLY A 38 3.93 6.35 -12.72
C GLY A 38 2.67 6.79 -11.97
N THR A 39 2.67 6.68 -10.64
CA THR A 39 1.57 7.18 -9.80
C THR A 39 1.41 8.69 -9.92
N ALA A 40 2.51 9.46 -9.92
CA ALA A 40 2.49 10.90 -10.08
C ALA A 40 1.93 11.31 -11.46
N VAL A 41 2.28 10.59 -12.52
CA VAL A 41 1.74 10.80 -13.87
C VAL A 41 0.23 10.52 -13.94
N ILE A 42 -0.25 9.46 -13.28
CA ILE A 42 -1.67 9.09 -13.24
C ILE A 42 -2.51 10.13 -12.51
N ILE A 43 -2.04 10.59 -11.35
CA ILE A 43 -2.76 11.56 -10.53
C ILE A 43 -2.72 12.96 -11.16
N GLY A 44 -1.73 13.20 -12.01
CA GLY A 44 -1.48 14.48 -12.69
C GLY A 44 -0.48 15.34 -11.93
N LEU A 45 0.27 16.13 -12.69
CA LEU A 45 1.27 17.06 -12.14
C LEU A 45 0.61 18.21 -11.33
N ASP A 46 -0.65 18.50 -11.62
CA ASP A 46 -1.44 19.50 -10.88
C ASP A 46 -1.62 19.09 -9.40
N ALA A 47 -1.69 17.80 -9.12
CA ALA A 47 -1.74 17.30 -7.75
C ALA A 47 -0.42 17.51 -6.97
N LEU A 48 0.70 17.65 -7.68
CA LEU A 48 1.99 18.04 -7.10
C LEU A 48 2.02 19.53 -6.75
N GLY A 49 1.33 20.36 -7.53
CA GLY A 49 1.15 21.79 -7.24
C GLY A 49 0.33 22.07 -5.97
N GLY A 50 -0.45 21.09 -5.53
CA GLY A 50 -1.18 21.14 -4.25
C GLY A 50 -0.35 20.70 -3.03
N LEU A 51 0.88 20.21 -3.23
CA LEU A 51 1.82 19.92 -2.14
C LEU A 51 2.28 21.24 -1.50
N GLY A 52 2.26 21.30 -0.17
CA GLY A 52 2.56 22.51 0.58
C GLY A 52 1.31 23.33 0.97
N GLY A 53 0.13 22.97 0.46
CA GLY A 53 -1.13 23.65 0.83
C GLY A 53 -1.58 23.37 2.27
N ASN A 54 -1.24 22.19 2.80
CA ASN A 54 -1.47 21.83 4.18
C ASN A 54 -0.33 20.97 4.73
N ILE A 55 0.73 21.62 5.13
CA ILE A 55 1.99 21.00 5.59
C ILE A 55 1.73 20.01 6.74
N LEU A 56 0.80 20.33 7.66
CA LEU A 56 0.48 19.44 8.77
C LEU A 56 -0.11 18.11 8.27
N ALA A 57 -1.07 18.16 7.34
CA ALA A 57 -1.67 16.96 6.76
C ALA A 57 -0.63 16.13 5.99
N GLU A 58 0.29 16.77 5.30
CA GLU A 58 1.36 16.09 4.56
C GLU A 58 2.33 15.36 5.51
N ILE A 59 2.74 16.00 6.60
CA ILE A 59 3.58 15.39 7.65
C ILE A 59 2.85 14.19 8.26
N VAL A 60 1.57 14.30 8.57
CA VAL A 60 0.78 13.18 9.14
C VAL A 60 0.71 12.00 8.15
N ILE A 61 0.52 12.26 6.86
CA ILE A 61 0.51 11.21 5.82
C ILE A 61 1.89 10.55 5.72
N LEU A 62 2.98 11.30 5.75
CA LEU A 62 4.32 10.75 5.71
C LEU A 62 4.63 9.90 6.95
N LEU A 63 4.24 10.37 8.14
CA LEU A 63 4.38 9.59 9.38
C LEU A 63 3.57 8.29 9.32
N ALA A 64 2.34 8.34 8.82
CA ALA A 64 1.52 7.15 8.61
C ALA A 64 2.18 6.17 7.63
N THR A 65 2.77 6.68 6.55
CA THR A 65 3.48 5.89 5.53
C THR A 65 4.72 5.19 6.11
N ILE A 66 5.50 5.91 6.91
CA ILE A 66 6.67 5.36 7.62
C ILE A 66 6.22 4.31 8.64
N SER A 67 5.17 4.61 9.42
CA SER A 67 4.61 3.67 10.40
C SER A 67 4.13 2.38 9.73
N PHE A 68 3.48 2.47 8.56
CA PHE A 68 3.07 1.31 7.80
C PHE A 68 4.27 0.50 7.29
N ALA A 69 5.32 1.17 6.80
CA ALA A 69 6.56 0.50 6.40
C ALA A 69 7.25 -0.21 7.60
N CYS A 70 7.27 0.39 8.78
CA CYS A 70 7.75 -0.25 10.00
C CYS A 70 6.88 -1.44 10.40
N ALA A 71 5.55 -1.31 10.30
CA ALA A 71 4.62 -2.39 10.62
C ALA A 71 4.80 -3.61 9.71
N THR A 72 5.08 -3.42 8.42
CA THR A 72 5.35 -4.55 7.50
C THR A 72 6.65 -5.28 7.88
N ILE A 73 7.70 -4.56 8.29
CA ILE A 73 8.95 -5.17 8.74
C ILE A 73 8.76 -5.89 10.07
N PHE A 74 8.01 -5.29 10.99
CA PHE A 74 7.66 -5.95 12.25
C PHE A 74 6.77 -7.19 12.00
N GLY A 75 5.87 -7.12 11.03
CA GLY A 75 5.02 -8.25 10.63
C GLY A 75 5.80 -9.49 10.17
N LEU A 76 7.00 -9.30 9.60
CA LEU A 76 7.89 -10.44 9.28
C LEU A 76 8.38 -11.20 10.52
N ARG A 77 8.52 -10.53 11.67
CA ARG A 77 8.89 -11.19 12.93
C ARG A 77 7.77 -12.10 13.46
N LEU A 78 6.57 -11.93 12.94
CA LEU A 78 5.39 -12.73 13.27
C LEU A 78 5.13 -13.81 12.21
N SER A 79 6.09 -14.07 11.31
CA SER A 79 5.97 -15.07 10.23
C SER A 79 5.78 -16.51 10.72
N ASP A 80 6.17 -16.80 11.97
CA ASP A 80 5.99 -18.12 12.58
C ASP A 80 4.54 -18.37 13.05
N TYR A 81 3.73 -17.32 13.10
CA TYR A 81 2.32 -17.41 13.46
C TYR A 81 1.43 -17.50 12.22
N ASP A 82 0.25 -18.10 12.39
CA ASP A 82 -0.73 -18.14 11.32
C ASP A 82 -1.12 -16.72 10.88
N PRO A 83 -1.07 -16.42 9.56
CA PRO A 83 -1.41 -15.10 9.03
C PRO A 83 -2.80 -14.60 9.45
N MET A 84 -3.76 -15.52 9.64
CA MET A 84 -5.10 -15.18 10.10
C MET A 84 -5.08 -14.66 11.54
N VAL A 85 -4.28 -15.29 12.41
CA VAL A 85 -4.13 -14.87 13.81
C VAL A 85 -3.46 -13.49 13.88
N VAL A 86 -2.42 -13.27 13.07
CA VAL A 86 -1.72 -11.97 13.01
C VAL A 86 -2.65 -10.88 12.49
N ALA A 87 -3.43 -11.17 11.46
CA ALA A 87 -4.41 -10.23 10.91
C ALA A 87 -5.50 -9.89 11.93
N ALA A 88 -6.10 -10.90 12.56
CA ALA A 88 -7.13 -10.72 13.59
C ALA A 88 -6.59 -9.91 14.78
N GLY A 89 -5.40 -10.26 15.28
CA GLY A 89 -4.74 -9.54 16.35
C GLY A 89 -4.50 -8.06 16.00
N SER A 90 -4.00 -7.79 14.78
CA SER A 90 -3.76 -6.42 14.31
C SER A 90 -5.06 -5.60 14.25
N LEU A 91 -6.15 -6.18 13.79
CA LEU A 91 -7.46 -5.50 13.74
C LEU A 91 -8.04 -5.26 15.12
N VAL A 92 -7.97 -6.24 16.02
CA VAL A 92 -8.48 -6.13 17.39
C VAL A 92 -7.70 -5.06 18.15
N TYR A 93 -6.37 -5.13 18.16
CA TYR A 93 -5.54 -4.14 18.86
C TYR A 93 -5.67 -2.74 18.24
N GLY A 94 -5.71 -2.65 16.89
CA GLY A 94 -5.99 -1.40 16.20
C GLY A 94 -7.35 -0.81 16.59
N GLY A 95 -8.38 -1.64 16.66
CA GLY A 95 -9.72 -1.26 17.10
C GLY A 95 -9.74 -0.76 18.56
N ILE A 96 -9.09 -1.50 19.47
CA ILE A 96 -8.99 -1.10 20.89
C ILE A 96 -8.32 0.27 21.04
N VAL A 97 -7.26 0.53 20.27
CA VAL A 97 -6.55 1.82 20.33
C VAL A 97 -7.37 2.95 19.68
N LEU A 98 -8.01 2.70 18.55
CA LEU A 98 -8.75 3.74 17.82
C LEU A 98 -10.13 4.04 18.41
N LEU A 99 -10.77 3.05 19.06
CA LEU A 99 -12.11 3.20 19.60
C LEU A 99 -12.27 4.39 20.57
N PRO A 100 -11.37 4.61 21.56
CA PRO A 100 -11.47 5.76 22.44
C PRO A 100 -11.39 7.09 21.70
N PHE A 101 -10.51 7.19 20.69
CA PHE A 101 -10.38 8.41 19.89
C PHE A 101 -11.63 8.66 19.05
N ALA A 102 -12.19 7.63 18.42
CA ALA A 102 -13.44 7.75 17.66
C ALA A 102 -14.61 8.15 18.56
N LEU A 103 -14.69 7.61 19.78
CA LEU A 103 -15.75 7.98 20.74
C LEU A 103 -15.61 9.43 21.21
N LEU A 104 -14.40 9.93 21.42
CA LEU A 104 -14.15 11.27 21.95
C LEU A 104 -14.23 12.37 20.88
N ILE A 105 -13.83 12.06 19.63
CA ILE A 105 -13.72 13.05 18.54
C ILE A 105 -14.95 13.03 17.65
N ASP A 106 -15.39 11.84 17.22
CA ASP A 106 -16.42 11.70 16.19
C ASP A 106 -17.84 11.64 16.75
N HIS A 107 -17.99 11.44 18.06
CA HIS A 107 -19.29 11.36 18.75
C HIS A 107 -20.30 10.46 18.01
N PRO A 108 -20.01 9.16 17.78
CA PRO A 108 -20.77 8.26 16.89
C PRO A 108 -22.24 8.09 17.30
N TRP A 109 -22.59 8.37 18.54
CA TRP A 109 -23.99 8.36 19.03
C TRP A 109 -24.87 9.44 18.41
N THR A 110 -24.30 10.46 17.77
CA THR A 110 -25.05 11.49 17.04
C THR A 110 -25.45 11.04 15.64
N LEU A 111 -24.79 10.02 15.13
CA LEU A 111 -25.02 9.49 13.78
C LEU A 111 -26.26 8.58 13.78
N ARG A 112 -27.07 8.72 12.74
CA ARG A 112 -28.21 7.82 12.46
C ARG A 112 -27.99 7.15 11.10
N PRO A 113 -27.11 6.14 11.03
CA PRO A 113 -26.84 5.47 9.76
C PRO A 113 -28.07 4.69 9.30
N THR A 114 -28.30 4.65 7.99
CA THR A 114 -29.29 3.78 7.37
C THR A 114 -28.86 2.31 7.47
N ALA A 115 -29.80 1.38 7.38
CA ALA A 115 -29.49 -0.05 7.40
C ALA A 115 -28.49 -0.42 6.29
N ASP A 116 -28.63 0.18 5.10
CA ASP A 116 -27.73 -0.05 3.97
C ASP A 116 -26.31 0.44 4.26
N ALA A 117 -26.16 1.61 4.92
CA ALA A 117 -24.85 2.14 5.32
C ALA A 117 -24.17 1.22 6.34
N VAL A 118 -24.93 0.68 7.30
CA VAL A 118 -24.41 -0.29 8.27
C VAL A 118 -23.99 -1.58 7.56
N ALA A 119 -24.84 -2.13 6.69
CA ALA A 119 -24.52 -3.34 5.93
C ALA A 119 -23.28 -3.16 5.05
N ALA A 120 -23.17 -2.02 4.36
CA ALA A 120 -22.01 -1.69 3.54
C ALA A 120 -20.73 -1.59 4.40
N THR A 121 -20.80 -0.96 5.58
CA THR A 121 -19.66 -0.83 6.49
C THR A 121 -19.20 -2.18 7.02
N VAL A 122 -20.14 -3.04 7.42
CA VAL A 122 -19.84 -4.41 7.87
C VAL A 122 -19.21 -5.23 6.73
N ALA A 123 -19.78 -5.16 5.53
CA ALA A 123 -19.22 -5.83 4.37
C ALA A 123 -17.79 -5.35 4.06
N MET A 124 -17.53 -4.03 4.13
CA MET A 124 -16.19 -3.45 3.97
C MET A 124 -15.23 -3.94 5.06
N GLY A 125 -15.68 -4.02 6.30
CA GLY A 125 -14.88 -4.54 7.42
C GLY A 125 -14.46 -6.00 7.21
N ILE A 126 -15.39 -6.85 6.77
CA ILE A 126 -15.12 -8.28 6.56
C ILE A 126 -14.29 -8.50 5.29
N PHE A 127 -14.75 -8.03 4.13
CA PHE A 127 -14.15 -8.37 2.84
C PHE A 127 -12.91 -7.53 2.53
N SER A 128 -12.93 -6.24 2.82
CA SER A 128 -11.79 -5.36 2.51
C SER A 128 -10.74 -5.37 3.62
N SER A 129 -11.15 -5.24 4.88
CA SER A 129 -10.19 -5.12 5.97
C SER A 129 -9.71 -6.48 6.47
N ALA A 130 -10.60 -7.39 6.88
CA ALA A 130 -10.18 -8.65 7.48
C ALA A 130 -9.54 -9.59 6.44
N LEU A 131 -10.23 -9.86 5.33
CA LEU A 131 -9.71 -10.70 4.26
C LEU A 131 -8.49 -10.07 3.60
N GLY A 132 -8.52 -8.75 3.34
CA GLY A 132 -7.42 -8.01 2.75
C GLY A 132 -6.16 -8.07 3.62
N LEU A 133 -6.28 -7.89 4.93
CA LEU A 133 -5.14 -7.95 5.85
C LEU A 133 -4.60 -9.38 6.01
N MET A 134 -5.47 -10.37 6.05
CA MET A 134 -5.07 -11.79 6.03
C MET A 134 -4.23 -12.12 4.78
N LEU A 135 -4.72 -11.75 3.59
CA LEU A 135 -3.99 -11.96 2.34
C LEU A 135 -2.67 -11.16 2.31
N PHE A 136 -2.67 -9.96 2.90
CA PHE A 136 -1.46 -9.16 3.03
C PHE A 136 -0.40 -9.89 3.86
N TYR A 137 -0.73 -10.42 5.03
CA TYR A 137 0.22 -11.18 5.85
C TYR A 137 0.64 -12.50 5.19
N MET A 138 -0.23 -13.18 4.45
CA MET A 138 0.14 -14.33 3.64
C MET A 138 1.17 -13.98 2.55
N CYS A 139 0.99 -12.85 1.87
CA CYS A 139 1.96 -12.36 0.91
C CYS A 139 3.27 -11.96 1.59
N LEU A 140 3.18 -11.28 2.74
CA LEU A 140 4.33 -10.81 3.50
C LEU A 140 5.26 -11.95 3.92
N THR A 141 4.69 -13.06 4.41
CA THR A 141 5.46 -14.24 4.83
C THR A 141 6.08 -15.00 3.66
N ARG A 142 5.44 -14.98 2.48
CA ARG A 142 5.91 -15.73 1.30
C ARG A 142 6.82 -14.91 0.38
N LEU A 143 6.55 -13.63 0.22
CA LEU A 143 7.19 -12.78 -0.80
C LEU A 143 8.15 -11.74 -0.18
N GLY A 144 8.08 -11.55 1.13
CA GLY A 144 8.87 -10.55 1.85
C GLY A 144 8.30 -9.14 1.77
N THR A 145 8.93 -8.21 2.50
CA THR A 145 8.43 -6.85 2.74
C THR A 145 8.38 -6.03 1.46
N LEU A 146 9.47 -6.01 0.67
CA LEU A 146 9.58 -5.13 -0.49
C LEU A 146 8.59 -5.51 -1.60
N THR A 147 8.47 -6.82 -1.88
CA THR A 147 7.53 -7.32 -2.89
C THR A 147 6.08 -7.13 -2.45
N THR A 148 5.78 -7.36 -1.17
CA THR A 148 4.43 -7.16 -0.64
C THR A 148 4.03 -5.69 -0.67
N ASN A 149 4.94 -4.76 -0.36
CA ASN A 149 4.64 -3.34 -0.46
C ASN A 149 4.44 -2.86 -1.91
N ALA A 150 5.03 -3.55 -2.90
CA ALA A 150 4.80 -3.25 -4.31
C ALA A 150 3.32 -3.44 -4.74
N GLN A 151 2.53 -4.25 -4.02
CA GLN A 151 1.09 -4.39 -4.25
C GLN A 151 0.33 -3.05 -4.18
N GLY A 152 0.83 -2.10 -3.38
CA GLY A 152 0.25 -0.76 -3.27
C GLY A 152 0.19 -0.05 -4.64
N TYR A 153 1.14 -0.32 -5.50
CA TYR A 153 1.14 0.20 -6.86
C TYR A 153 0.12 -0.50 -7.76
N LEU A 154 -0.14 -1.81 -7.57
CA LEU A 154 -1.14 -2.56 -8.35
C LEU A 154 -2.58 -2.08 -8.10
N ARG A 155 -2.84 -1.47 -6.94
CA ARG A 155 -4.15 -0.88 -6.63
C ARG A 155 -4.60 0.12 -7.69
N ILE A 156 -3.66 0.88 -8.28
CA ILE A 156 -3.96 1.94 -9.23
C ILE A 156 -4.43 1.36 -10.59
N PRO A 157 -3.67 0.48 -11.27
CA PRO A 157 -4.15 -0.12 -12.53
C PRO A 157 -5.43 -0.94 -12.36
N ILE A 158 -5.60 -1.63 -11.24
CA ILE A 158 -6.82 -2.36 -10.95
C ILE A 158 -8.01 -1.40 -10.78
N GLY A 159 -7.84 -0.31 -10.02
CA GLY A 159 -8.86 0.72 -9.84
C GLY A 159 -9.27 1.38 -11.15
N VAL A 160 -8.30 1.74 -11.98
CA VAL A 160 -8.56 2.30 -13.32
C VAL A 160 -9.27 1.28 -14.22
N GLY A 161 -8.83 0.02 -14.23
CA GLY A 161 -9.49 -1.04 -15.00
C GLY A 161 -10.96 -1.22 -14.61
N LEU A 162 -11.26 -1.22 -13.31
CA LEU A 162 -12.62 -1.28 -12.79
C LEU A 162 -13.45 -0.05 -13.19
N SER A 163 -12.88 1.15 -13.13
CA SER A 163 -13.53 2.40 -13.54
C SER A 163 -13.92 2.37 -15.03
N VAL A 164 -13.01 1.91 -15.89
CA VAL A 164 -13.27 1.75 -17.32
C VAL A 164 -14.38 0.72 -17.59
N VAL A 165 -14.29 -0.45 -16.93
CA VAL A 165 -15.22 -1.56 -17.18
C VAL A 165 -16.61 -1.28 -16.60
N LEU A 166 -16.69 -0.73 -15.37
CA LEU A 166 -17.96 -0.55 -14.66
C LEU A 166 -18.62 0.80 -14.97
N LEU A 167 -17.83 1.85 -15.20
CA LEU A 167 -18.32 3.21 -15.38
C LEU A 167 -18.22 3.68 -16.84
N GLY A 168 -17.57 2.91 -17.73
CA GLY A 168 -17.41 3.27 -19.14
C GLY A 168 -16.50 4.49 -19.36
N GLU A 169 -15.63 4.80 -18.42
CA GLU A 169 -14.71 5.94 -18.51
C GLU A 169 -13.66 5.72 -19.60
N SER A 170 -13.35 6.76 -20.37
CA SER A 170 -12.28 6.73 -21.36
C SER A 170 -10.91 6.87 -20.66
N VAL A 171 -9.92 6.08 -21.08
CA VAL A 171 -8.55 6.15 -20.58
C VAL A 171 -7.79 7.24 -21.35
N PRO A 172 -7.50 8.39 -20.76
CA PRO A 172 -6.66 9.40 -21.40
C PRO A 172 -5.23 8.88 -21.57
N SER A 173 -4.51 9.39 -22.58
CA SER A 173 -3.17 8.90 -22.94
C SER A 173 -2.13 9.02 -21.84
N ASN A 174 -2.21 10.06 -21.01
CA ASN A 174 -1.36 10.24 -19.83
C ASN A 174 -1.57 9.14 -18.79
N LEU A 175 -2.80 8.67 -18.62
CA LEU A 175 -3.15 7.56 -17.73
C LEU A 175 -2.51 6.26 -18.22
N ALA A 176 -2.55 5.98 -19.52
CA ALA A 176 -1.93 4.79 -20.10
C ALA A 176 -0.40 4.76 -19.87
N LEU A 177 0.28 5.90 -20.06
CA LEU A 177 1.70 6.03 -19.79
C LEU A 177 2.04 5.78 -18.31
N GLY A 178 1.27 6.38 -17.41
CA GLY A 178 1.45 6.18 -15.97
C GLY A 178 1.22 4.73 -15.55
N LEU A 179 0.21 4.04 -16.13
CA LEU A 179 -0.03 2.61 -15.90
C LEU A 179 1.17 1.76 -16.34
N LEU A 180 1.76 2.02 -17.51
CA LEU A 180 2.95 1.32 -17.99
C LEU A 180 4.14 1.50 -17.03
N LEU A 181 4.37 2.70 -16.54
CA LEU A 181 5.43 2.98 -15.56
C LEU A 181 5.19 2.24 -14.24
N VAL A 182 3.96 2.23 -13.74
CA VAL A 182 3.59 1.48 -12.52
C VAL A 182 3.81 0.00 -12.71
N MET A 183 3.35 -0.57 -13.81
CA MET A 183 3.52 -2.01 -14.11
C MET A 183 5.00 -2.39 -14.25
N ALA A 184 5.80 -1.57 -14.92
CA ALA A 184 7.24 -1.77 -15.02
C ALA A 184 7.92 -1.69 -13.64
N GLY A 185 7.50 -0.75 -12.79
CA GLY A 185 7.99 -0.61 -11.42
C GLY A 185 7.69 -1.85 -10.57
N VAL A 186 6.46 -2.34 -10.61
CA VAL A 186 6.04 -3.56 -9.89
C VAL A 186 6.82 -4.78 -10.41
N ALA A 187 6.93 -4.93 -11.72
CA ALA A 187 7.71 -6.02 -12.31
C ALA A 187 9.16 -6.00 -11.82
N ALA A 188 9.82 -4.83 -11.82
CA ALA A 188 11.19 -4.68 -11.33
C ALA A 188 11.34 -5.03 -9.84
N MET A 189 10.33 -4.72 -9.01
CA MET A 189 10.35 -5.06 -7.58
C MET A 189 10.09 -6.56 -7.31
N THR A 190 9.36 -7.22 -8.20
CA THR A 190 8.91 -8.60 -8.02
C THR A 190 9.90 -9.63 -8.59
N ILE A 191 10.85 -9.22 -9.46
CA ILE A 191 11.84 -10.13 -10.06
C ILE A 191 12.72 -10.77 -8.99
N PRO A 192 12.76 -12.13 -8.89
CA PRO A 192 13.63 -12.84 -7.96
C PRO A 192 15.11 -12.66 -8.33
N LYS A 193 16.00 -12.67 -7.33
CA LYS A 193 17.45 -12.54 -7.53
C LYS A 193 18.03 -13.57 -8.52
N ASP A 194 17.49 -14.78 -8.51
CA ASP A 194 17.99 -15.87 -9.34
C ASP A 194 17.70 -15.66 -10.85
N ALA A 195 16.60 -14.97 -11.16
CA ALA A 195 16.30 -14.58 -12.53
C ALA A 195 17.28 -13.49 -13.01
N TYR A 196 17.61 -12.52 -12.15
CA TYR A 196 18.56 -11.44 -12.45
C TYR A 196 20.00 -11.97 -12.67
N ARG A 197 20.45 -12.94 -11.83
CA ARG A 197 21.76 -13.57 -12.00
C ARG A 197 21.88 -14.37 -13.30
N ARG A 198 20.82 -15.02 -13.75
CA ARG A 198 20.81 -15.76 -15.03
C ARG A 198 20.87 -14.83 -16.25
N TRP A 199 20.41 -13.57 -16.11
CA TRP A 199 20.40 -12.58 -17.20
C TRP A 199 21.74 -11.85 -17.36
N ILE A 200 22.42 -11.54 -16.24
CA ILE A 200 23.70 -10.80 -16.24
C ILE A 200 24.91 -11.74 -16.22
N GLY A 201 24.74 -12.99 -15.85
CA GLY A 201 25.80 -14.00 -15.76
C GLY A 201 26.09 -14.75 -17.07
N ARG A 202 25.71 -14.18 -18.21
CA ARG A 202 26.15 -14.60 -19.55
C ARG A 202 27.09 -13.61 -20.16
#